data_54928b102f25e1db72331918eaad4997
#
_entry.id   54928b102f25e1db72331918eaad4997
#
_cell.length_a   1.000
_cell.length_b   1.000
_cell.length_c   1.000
_cell.angle_alpha   90.00
_cell.angle_beta   90.00
_cell.angle_gamma   90.00
#
_symmetry.space_group_name_H-M   'P 1'
#
loop_
_entity.id
_entity.type
_entity.pdbx_description
1 polymer ?
#
loop_
_entity_poly.entity_id
_entity_poly.type
_entity_poly.pdbx_seq_one_letter_code
_entity_poly.pdbx_strand_id
1 'polypeptide(L)'
;MSGFSLDGVLLGVATAATQIEGGCDTTNWADWAREPGHIADGSSPIRATGHWERWREDTELMASLGVQTYRFGVEWARLEPSPGVFSDEAFAHYRDELTLLRDRGIRPLLTLHHFNNPRWFEQMGAFEHPECVPIFLRYVQRVVTELGDLVEDWCTINEPNVYATFGYLYGVFPPGRKSLPRTLRVMSNLAHAHITAYELIHALRAGKPTRVAFAIHLRVFDPANPANPVHRALARAQEFLFQGAITEAMCTGRFRRPLHRPAAVHEGRYYDAVGINYYSRSWVSKIGDGARPGAQVNDLGWEIYPEGLARVGRWVADRWPAPIWITENGTAD
;
A
#
# COMPACT_ATOMS: atom_id res chain seq x y z
N MET A 1 5.23 5.68 -36.11
CA MET A 1 5.01 5.48 -34.65
C MET A 1 5.24 6.81 -33.99
N SER A 2 4.23 7.42 -33.40
CA SER A 2 4.38 8.63 -32.58
C SER A 2 5.20 8.24 -31.37
N GLY A 3 6.39 8.86 -31.22
CA GLY A 3 7.26 8.63 -30.07
C GLY A 3 6.52 8.97 -28.78
N PHE A 4 6.68 8.13 -27.76
CA PHE A 4 6.23 8.39 -26.40
C PHE A 4 7.37 9.10 -25.66
N SER A 5 7.10 10.28 -25.08
CA SER A 5 8.08 11.01 -24.27
C SER A 5 7.84 10.72 -22.79
N LEU A 6 8.92 10.48 -22.06
CA LEU A 6 8.97 10.38 -20.60
C LEU A 6 9.48 11.66 -19.94
N ASP A 7 9.58 12.77 -20.71
CA ASP A 7 10.07 14.04 -20.17
C ASP A 7 9.23 14.48 -18.95
N GLY A 8 9.91 14.74 -17.85
CA GLY A 8 9.28 15.11 -16.59
C GLY A 8 8.67 13.96 -15.77
N VAL A 9 8.83 12.71 -16.21
CA VAL A 9 8.42 11.51 -15.45
C VAL A 9 9.66 10.89 -14.80
N LEU A 10 9.61 10.67 -13.48
CA LEU A 10 10.64 9.90 -12.79
C LEU A 10 10.33 8.41 -12.95
N LEU A 11 11.34 7.66 -13.38
CA LEU A 11 11.27 6.20 -13.45
C LEU A 11 11.90 5.59 -12.22
N GLY A 12 11.22 4.58 -11.65
CA GLY A 12 11.66 3.95 -10.43
C GLY A 12 11.26 2.50 -10.29
N VAL A 13 11.62 1.94 -9.15
CA VAL A 13 11.26 0.60 -8.73
C VAL A 13 10.57 0.63 -7.37
N ALA A 14 9.78 -0.40 -7.09
CA ALA A 14 9.05 -0.53 -5.83
C ALA A 14 9.28 -1.90 -5.20
N THR A 15 9.46 -1.91 -3.89
CA THR A 15 9.60 -3.12 -3.07
C THR A 15 8.82 -3.00 -1.77
N ALA A 16 8.73 -4.08 -1.01
CA ALA A 16 8.19 -4.10 0.34
C ALA A 16 9.13 -4.87 1.28
N ALA A 17 9.30 -4.39 2.51
CA ALA A 17 10.23 -4.94 3.49
C ALA A 17 10.09 -6.47 3.64
N THR A 18 8.87 -6.94 3.89
CA THR A 18 8.59 -8.38 4.04
C THR A 18 9.01 -9.22 2.82
N GLN A 19 8.94 -8.63 1.61
CA GLN A 19 9.24 -9.36 0.37
C GLN A 19 10.74 -9.48 0.10
N ILE A 20 11.55 -8.53 0.58
CA ILE A 20 12.95 -8.46 0.19
C ILE A 20 13.95 -8.55 1.33
N GLU A 21 13.64 -8.03 2.54
CA GLU A 21 14.65 -7.87 3.59
C GLU A 21 15.18 -9.20 4.13
N GLY A 22 14.30 -10.12 4.50
CA GLY A 22 14.66 -11.34 5.22
C GLY A 22 15.04 -11.08 6.68
N GLY A 23 15.24 -12.14 7.45
CA GLY A 23 15.74 -12.07 8.84
C GLY A 23 14.76 -11.56 9.91
N CYS A 24 13.59 -11.03 9.56
CA CYS A 24 12.58 -10.59 10.54
C CYS A 24 11.49 -11.65 10.74
N ASP A 25 11.51 -12.31 11.88
CA ASP A 25 10.59 -13.41 12.19
C ASP A 25 9.49 -13.04 13.20
N THR A 26 9.41 -11.77 13.59
CA THR A 26 8.47 -11.23 14.58
C THR A 26 7.28 -10.51 13.97
N THR A 27 6.90 -10.92 12.75
CA THR A 27 5.83 -10.31 11.96
C THR A 27 4.63 -11.25 11.82
N ASN A 28 3.45 -10.68 11.52
CA ASN A 28 2.25 -11.43 11.18
C ASN A 28 2.46 -12.35 9.96
N TRP A 29 3.20 -11.90 8.94
CA TRP A 29 3.51 -12.71 7.76
C TRP A 29 4.47 -13.85 8.03
N ALA A 30 5.44 -13.66 8.94
CA ALA A 30 6.31 -14.75 9.38
C ALA A 30 5.53 -15.84 10.11
N ASP A 31 4.56 -15.45 10.95
CA ASP A 31 3.67 -16.40 11.62
C ASP A 31 2.72 -17.09 10.64
N TRP A 32 2.13 -16.32 9.71
CA TRP A 32 1.26 -16.84 8.66
C TRP A 32 1.96 -17.91 7.80
N ALA A 33 3.21 -17.65 7.38
CA ALA A 33 3.97 -18.58 6.55
C ALA A 33 4.38 -19.87 7.27
N ARG A 34 4.36 -19.91 8.61
CA ARG A 34 4.62 -21.14 9.39
C ARG A 34 3.45 -22.11 9.38
N GLU A 35 2.24 -21.63 9.11
CA GLU A 35 1.03 -22.47 9.07
C GLU A 35 0.97 -23.23 7.74
N PRO A 36 0.88 -24.57 7.76
CA PRO A 36 0.83 -25.37 6.54
C PRO A 36 -0.33 -24.96 5.61
N GLY A 37 -0.04 -24.78 4.34
CA GLY A 37 -1.03 -24.47 3.30
C GLY A 37 -1.38 -22.97 3.18
N HIS A 38 -0.83 -22.10 3.99
CA HIS A 38 -1.03 -20.67 3.85
C HIS A 38 -0.19 -20.08 2.70
N ILE A 39 1.02 -20.59 2.46
CA ILE A 39 1.85 -20.21 1.32
C ILE A 39 1.90 -21.40 0.36
N ALA A 40 1.51 -21.18 -0.90
CA ALA A 40 1.26 -22.25 -1.87
C ALA A 40 2.49 -23.15 -2.13
N ASP A 41 3.69 -22.56 -2.18
CA ASP A 41 4.96 -23.27 -2.40
C ASP A 41 5.74 -23.55 -1.10
N GLY A 42 5.18 -23.19 0.05
CA GLY A 42 5.83 -23.33 1.36
C GLY A 42 7.01 -22.39 1.59
N SER A 43 7.20 -21.37 0.74
CA SER A 43 8.22 -20.35 0.94
C SER A 43 7.94 -19.48 2.19
N SER A 44 8.96 -18.77 2.66
CA SER A 44 8.86 -17.95 3.87
C SER A 44 9.51 -16.59 3.66
N PRO A 45 8.86 -15.51 4.13
CA PRO A 45 9.43 -14.16 4.07
C PRO A 45 10.68 -14.00 4.97
N ILE A 46 10.94 -14.95 5.87
CA ILE A 46 12.12 -14.91 6.74
C ILE A 46 13.41 -14.98 5.94
N ARG A 47 13.41 -15.68 4.81
CA ARG A 47 14.56 -15.72 3.90
C ARG A 47 14.57 -14.54 2.94
N ALA A 48 13.44 -14.26 2.27
CA ALA A 48 13.27 -13.26 1.22
C ALA A 48 14.45 -13.23 0.21
N THR A 49 14.90 -12.04 -0.20
CA THR A 49 16.07 -11.87 -1.08
C THR A 49 17.35 -11.47 -0.31
N GLY A 50 17.24 -11.27 1.00
CA GLY A 50 18.36 -10.89 1.87
C GLY A 50 18.77 -9.42 1.73
N HIS A 51 17.85 -8.56 1.33
CA HIS A 51 18.13 -7.13 1.14
C HIS A 51 18.63 -6.46 2.43
N TRP A 52 18.17 -6.87 3.61
CA TRP A 52 18.65 -6.34 4.88
C TRP A 52 20.18 -6.36 5.02
N GLU A 53 20.82 -7.43 4.54
CA GLU A 53 22.27 -7.54 4.53
C GLU A 53 22.93 -6.95 3.27
N ARG A 54 22.18 -6.92 2.16
CA ARG A 54 22.70 -6.59 0.82
C ARG A 54 22.26 -5.23 0.31
N TRP A 55 21.64 -4.40 1.11
CA TRP A 55 21.07 -3.11 0.69
C TRP A 55 22.06 -2.20 -0.05
N ARG A 56 23.37 -2.27 0.30
CA ARG A 56 24.40 -1.50 -0.40
C ARG A 56 24.58 -1.97 -1.83
N GLU A 57 24.67 -3.28 -2.03
CA GLU A 57 24.79 -3.87 -3.37
C GLU A 57 23.57 -3.56 -4.22
N ASP A 58 22.38 -3.69 -3.65
CA ASP A 58 21.11 -3.44 -4.32
C ASP A 58 20.96 -1.94 -4.68
N THR A 59 21.39 -1.04 -3.81
CA THR A 59 21.40 0.41 -4.08
C THR A 59 22.37 0.75 -5.23
N GLU A 60 23.58 0.17 -5.25
CA GLU A 60 24.54 0.37 -6.35
C GLU A 60 24.00 -0.21 -7.67
N LEU A 61 23.32 -1.34 -7.63
CA LEU A 61 22.66 -1.93 -8.79
C LEU A 61 21.57 -1.00 -9.33
N MET A 62 20.69 -0.47 -8.48
CA MET A 62 19.67 0.51 -8.87
C MET A 62 20.29 1.76 -9.52
N ALA A 63 21.37 2.29 -8.93
CA ALA A 63 22.09 3.41 -9.48
C ALA A 63 22.68 3.12 -10.88
N SER A 64 23.25 1.92 -11.06
CA SER A 64 23.82 1.48 -12.34
C SER A 64 22.77 1.33 -13.45
N LEU A 65 21.53 1.02 -13.08
CA LEU A 65 20.37 0.89 -13.97
C LEU A 65 19.70 2.25 -14.27
N GLY A 66 20.16 3.34 -13.66
CA GLY A 66 19.59 4.67 -13.86
C GLY A 66 18.25 4.87 -13.17
N VAL A 67 17.95 4.11 -12.11
CA VAL A 67 16.76 4.30 -11.29
C VAL A 67 16.78 5.70 -10.66
N GLN A 68 15.69 6.45 -10.81
CA GLN A 68 15.59 7.83 -10.32
C GLN A 68 14.81 7.94 -9.01
N THR A 69 13.93 6.99 -8.74
CA THR A 69 13.15 6.94 -7.49
C THR A 69 13.00 5.49 -7.03
N TYR A 70 13.08 5.30 -5.72
CA TYR A 70 12.89 3.99 -5.11
C TYR A 70 11.82 4.05 -4.03
N ARG A 71 10.73 3.30 -4.23
CA ARG A 71 9.71 3.11 -3.23
C ARG A 71 10.00 1.85 -2.44
N PHE A 72 10.22 1.98 -1.16
CA PHE A 72 10.42 0.85 -0.26
C PHE A 72 9.73 1.07 1.08
N GLY A 73 9.54 0.00 1.84
CA GLY A 73 8.95 0.05 3.17
C GLY A 73 10.01 -0.09 4.24
N VAL A 74 9.79 0.51 5.40
CA VAL A 74 10.50 0.17 6.62
C VAL A 74 9.72 -0.89 7.40
N GLU A 75 10.43 -1.89 7.93
CA GLU A 75 9.81 -2.98 8.67
C GLU A 75 9.46 -2.54 10.09
N TRP A 76 8.17 -2.32 10.34
CA TRP A 76 7.69 -1.87 11.64
C TRP A 76 8.11 -2.80 12.79
N ALA A 77 8.11 -4.13 12.56
CA ALA A 77 8.51 -5.08 13.58
C ALA A 77 9.99 -4.99 13.96
N ARG A 78 10.86 -4.50 13.06
CA ARG A 78 12.27 -4.19 13.38
C ARG A 78 12.39 -2.89 14.15
N LEU A 79 11.68 -1.87 13.72
CA LEU A 79 11.75 -0.54 14.31
C LEU A 79 11.13 -0.49 15.70
N GLU A 80 10.05 -1.24 15.93
CA GLU A 80 9.34 -1.33 17.22
C GLU A 80 9.10 -2.81 17.58
N PRO A 81 10.12 -3.53 18.05
CA PRO A 81 10.04 -4.96 18.37
C PRO A 81 9.09 -5.29 19.52
N SER A 82 8.79 -4.33 20.38
CA SER A 82 7.80 -4.43 21.45
C SER A 82 7.06 -3.10 21.60
N PRO A 83 5.84 -3.08 22.13
CA PRO A 83 5.03 -1.86 22.23
C PRO A 83 5.78 -0.71 22.91
N GLY A 84 6.06 0.37 22.17
CA GLY A 84 6.75 1.55 22.65
C GLY A 84 8.26 1.41 22.82
N VAL A 85 8.83 0.25 22.52
CA VAL A 85 10.28 0.01 22.55
C VAL A 85 10.82 0.04 21.13
N PHE A 86 11.67 1.01 20.84
CA PHE A 86 12.23 1.22 19.51
C PHE A 86 13.70 0.79 19.43
N SER A 87 14.11 0.28 18.26
CA SER A 87 15.47 -0.15 17.98
C SER A 87 16.25 0.96 17.28
N ASP A 88 17.18 1.59 18.02
CA ASP A 88 18.07 2.61 17.45
C ASP A 88 18.99 2.00 16.38
N GLU A 89 19.36 0.72 16.49
CA GLU A 89 20.15 0.00 15.49
C GLU A 89 19.39 -0.12 14.15
N ALA A 90 18.11 -0.49 14.20
CA ALA A 90 17.30 -0.58 13.01
C ALA A 90 17.08 0.79 12.35
N PHE A 91 16.90 1.86 13.14
CA PHE A 91 16.84 3.21 12.60
C PHE A 91 18.17 3.64 11.96
N ALA A 92 19.30 3.33 12.57
CA ALA A 92 20.62 3.63 12.01
C ALA A 92 20.82 2.94 10.65
N HIS A 93 20.41 1.67 10.54
CA HIS A 93 20.46 0.91 9.30
C HIS A 93 19.66 1.59 8.16
N TYR A 94 18.37 1.90 8.38
CA TYR A 94 17.56 2.59 7.38
C TYR A 94 18.08 4.01 7.07
N ARG A 95 18.66 4.68 8.04
CA ARG A 95 19.28 5.98 7.82
C ARG A 95 20.49 5.88 6.89
N ASP A 96 21.33 4.86 7.07
CA ASP A 96 22.47 4.61 6.19
C ASP A 96 22.01 4.29 4.76
N GLU A 97 20.98 3.46 4.60
CA GLU A 97 20.38 3.15 3.30
C GLU A 97 19.80 4.38 2.61
N LEU A 98 19.00 5.17 3.31
CA LEU A 98 18.43 6.42 2.80
C LEU A 98 19.53 7.44 2.41
N THR A 99 20.61 7.50 3.17
CA THR A 99 21.76 8.37 2.87
C THR A 99 22.42 7.93 1.56
N LEU A 100 22.70 6.63 1.40
CA LEU A 100 23.31 6.11 0.18
C LEU A 100 22.43 6.31 -1.04
N LEU A 101 21.10 6.07 -0.93
CA LEU A 101 20.16 6.35 -2.02
C LEU A 101 20.26 7.79 -2.49
N ARG A 102 20.26 8.74 -1.55
CA ARG A 102 20.39 10.17 -1.87
C ARG A 102 21.75 10.51 -2.49
N ASP A 103 22.84 9.95 -1.97
CA ASP A 103 24.19 10.13 -2.52
C ASP A 103 24.31 9.62 -3.97
N ARG A 104 23.51 8.62 -4.34
CA ARG A 104 23.39 8.10 -5.71
C ARG A 104 22.34 8.83 -6.55
N GLY A 105 21.73 9.90 -6.03
CA GLY A 105 20.70 10.66 -6.74
C GLY A 105 19.36 9.94 -6.87
N ILE A 106 19.14 8.87 -6.11
CA ILE A 106 17.89 8.12 -6.09
C ILE A 106 16.97 8.75 -5.04
N ARG A 107 15.79 9.20 -5.47
CA ARG A 107 14.81 9.83 -4.60
C ARG A 107 14.02 8.77 -3.83
N PRO A 108 14.06 8.73 -2.49
CA PRO A 108 13.29 7.77 -1.72
C PRO A 108 11.81 8.17 -1.64
N LEU A 109 10.91 7.18 -1.82
CA LEU A 109 9.49 7.23 -1.45
C LEU A 109 9.28 6.19 -0.35
N LEU A 110 9.15 6.65 0.90
CA LEU A 110 9.13 5.76 2.06
C LEU A 110 7.71 5.33 2.40
N THR A 111 7.49 4.02 2.42
CA THR A 111 6.20 3.41 2.80
C THR A 111 6.22 3.02 4.27
N LEU A 112 5.25 3.52 5.05
CA LEU A 112 5.17 3.30 6.49
C LEU A 112 4.50 1.97 6.86
N HIS A 113 3.48 1.55 6.09
CA HIS A 113 2.81 0.26 6.28
C HIS A 113 2.54 -0.43 4.95
N HIS A 114 3.05 -1.67 4.80
CA HIS A 114 2.85 -2.50 3.61
C HIS A 114 2.46 -3.93 4.01
N PHE A 115 1.20 -4.12 4.47
CA PHE A 115 0.57 -5.38 4.91
C PHE A 115 1.17 -5.99 6.18
N ASN A 116 2.36 -5.57 6.58
CA ASN A 116 3.13 -6.22 7.60
C ASN A 116 2.94 -5.54 8.96
N ASN A 117 2.55 -6.33 9.95
CA ASN A 117 2.37 -5.90 11.32
C ASN A 117 3.41 -6.56 12.23
N PRO A 118 3.94 -5.84 13.23
CA PRO A 118 4.61 -6.50 14.35
C PRO A 118 3.69 -7.55 14.97
N ARG A 119 4.25 -8.70 15.36
CA ARG A 119 3.49 -9.79 16.01
C ARG A 119 2.66 -9.29 17.19
N TRP A 120 3.23 -8.43 18.02
CA TRP A 120 2.52 -7.88 19.17
C TRP A 120 1.31 -7.05 18.76
N PHE A 121 1.39 -6.27 17.68
CA PHE A 121 0.27 -5.48 17.17
C PHE A 121 -0.81 -6.38 16.57
N GLU A 122 -0.40 -7.42 15.83
CA GLU A 122 -1.34 -8.43 15.30
C GLU A 122 -2.08 -9.16 16.42
N GLN A 123 -1.38 -9.55 17.49
CA GLN A 123 -1.98 -10.20 18.67
C GLN A 123 -2.97 -9.30 19.42
N MET A 124 -2.81 -7.99 19.37
CA MET A 124 -3.79 -7.02 19.89
C MET A 124 -5.02 -6.87 19.00
N GLY A 125 -5.00 -7.40 17.78
CA GLY A 125 -6.07 -7.27 16.78
C GLY A 125 -5.76 -6.27 15.67
N ALA A 126 -4.54 -5.78 15.56
CA ALA A 126 -4.07 -4.88 14.50
C ALA A 126 -5.04 -3.71 14.27
N PHE A 127 -5.40 -3.44 13.01
CA PHE A 127 -6.33 -2.36 12.68
C PHE A 127 -7.81 -2.62 13.03
N GLU A 128 -8.15 -3.74 13.68
CA GLU A 128 -9.45 -3.91 14.36
C GLU A 128 -9.44 -3.35 15.79
N HIS A 129 -8.27 -3.24 16.43
CA HIS A 129 -8.15 -2.77 17.80
C HIS A 129 -8.63 -1.31 17.94
N PRO A 130 -9.38 -0.95 18.99
CA PRO A 130 -9.85 0.42 19.18
C PRO A 130 -8.73 1.47 19.20
N GLU A 131 -7.58 1.12 19.76
CA GLU A 131 -6.39 1.99 19.87
C GLU A 131 -5.41 1.86 18.69
N CYS A 132 -5.83 1.23 17.58
CA CYS A 132 -4.94 1.00 16.42
C CYS A 132 -4.36 2.30 15.85
N VAL A 133 -5.14 3.37 15.81
CA VAL A 133 -4.70 4.67 15.27
C VAL A 133 -3.64 5.32 16.15
N PRO A 134 -3.83 5.56 17.45
CA PRO A 134 -2.77 6.11 18.29
C PRO A 134 -1.52 5.22 18.35
N ILE A 135 -1.66 3.90 18.30
CA ILE A 135 -0.52 2.98 18.22
C ILE A 135 0.26 3.20 16.92
N PHE A 136 -0.42 3.24 15.77
CA PHE A 136 0.21 3.50 14.48
C PHE A 136 0.85 4.90 14.43
N LEU A 137 0.20 5.92 14.98
CA LEU A 137 0.75 7.28 15.01
C LEU A 137 2.01 7.40 15.86
N ARG A 138 2.13 6.68 16.97
CA ARG A 138 3.35 6.62 17.76
C ARG A 138 4.52 6.12 16.92
N TYR A 139 4.31 5.04 16.17
CA TYR A 139 5.29 4.51 15.23
C TYR A 139 5.62 5.53 14.13
N VAL A 140 4.63 6.11 13.46
CA VAL A 140 4.82 7.13 12.42
C VAL A 140 5.62 8.32 12.96
N GLN A 141 5.27 8.81 14.14
CA GLN A 141 6.00 9.92 14.79
C GLN A 141 7.48 9.59 14.95
N ARG A 142 7.81 8.39 15.45
CA ARG A 142 9.21 7.97 15.64
C ARG A 142 9.94 7.87 14.30
N VAL A 143 9.34 7.25 13.28
CA VAL A 143 9.92 7.14 11.93
C VAL A 143 10.20 8.51 11.32
N VAL A 144 9.23 9.42 11.37
CA VAL A 144 9.38 10.77 10.80
C VAL A 144 10.41 11.59 11.57
N THR A 145 10.50 11.42 12.88
CA THR A 145 11.50 12.10 13.70
C THR A 145 12.91 11.64 13.35
N GLU A 146 13.11 10.32 13.19
CA GLU A 146 14.44 9.73 12.97
C GLU A 146 14.90 9.80 11.50
N LEU A 147 14.00 9.71 10.53
CA LEU A 147 14.36 9.59 9.12
C LEU A 147 13.87 10.77 8.26
N GLY A 148 13.10 11.67 8.84
CA GLY A 148 12.42 12.71 8.10
C GLY A 148 13.33 13.72 7.39
N ASP A 149 14.54 13.94 7.86
CA ASP A 149 15.54 14.82 7.20
C ASP A 149 16.04 14.23 5.87
N LEU A 150 15.88 12.92 5.65
CA LEU A 150 16.30 12.21 4.44
C LEU A 150 15.14 11.95 3.46
N VAL A 151 13.89 12.14 3.89
CA VAL A 151 12.69 11.76 3.11
C VAL A 151 11.78 12.96 2.88
N GLU A 152 11.37 13.17 1.63
CA GLU A 152 10.37 14.17 1.24
C GLU A 152 9.04 13.52 0.85
N ASP A 153 9.09 12.29 0.31
CA ASP A 153 7.94 11.55 -0.19
C ASP A 153 7.56 10.39 0.72
N TRP A 154 6.32 10.43 1.17
CA TRP A 154 5.79 9.47 2.15
C TRP A 154 4.57 8.74 1.58
N CYS A 155 4.57 7.42 1.70
CA CYS A 155 3.39 6.59 1.50
C CYS A 155 2.96 6.05 2.88
N THR A 156 1.84 6.51 3.40
CA THR A 156 1.38 6.13 4.73
C THR A 156 1.00 4.65 4.80
N ILE A 157 0.16 4.20 3.87
CA ILE A 157 -0.38 2.84 3.84
C ILE A 157 -0.44 2.36 2.39
N ASN A 158 0.08 1.16 2.15
CA ASN A 158 -0.06 0.45 0.89
C ASN A 158 -1.34 -0.36 0.86
N GLU A 159 -2.12 -0.20 -0.19
CA GLU A 159 -3.31 -1.00 -0.54
C GLU A 159 -4.24 -1.32 0.64
N PRO A 160 -4.75 -0.31 1.33
CA PRO A 160 -5.62 -0.53 2.49
C PRO A 160 -6.88 -1.34 2.14
N ASN A 161 -7.36 -1.25 0.90
CA ASN A 161 -8.46 -2.05 0.39
C ASN A 161 -8.09 -3.54 0.25
N VAL A 162 -6.89 -3.86 -0.21
CA VAL A 162 -6.40 -5.26 -0.31
C VAL A 162 -6.14 -5.81 1.08
N TYR A 163 -5.43 -5.08 1.95
CA TYR A 163 -5.23 -5.49 3.34
C TYR A 163 -6.54 -5.88 4.02
N ALA A 164 -7.55 -5.02 3.91
CA ALA A 164 -8.84 -5.26 4.54
C ALA A 164 -9.63 -6.41 3.89
N THR A 165 -9.67 -6.49 2.55
CA THR A 165 -10.45 -7.53 1.87
C THR A 165 -9.78 -8.89 1.96
N PHE A 166 -8.47 -8.98 1.76
CA PHE A 166 -7.77 -10.27 1.74
C PHE A 166 -7.57 -10.82 3.16
N GLY A 167 -7.30 -9.95 4.13
CA GLY A 167 -7.14 -10.36 5.52
C GLY A 167 -8.45 -10.62 6.25
N TYR A 168 -9.52 -9.86 5.95
CA TYR A 168 -10.73 -9.86 6.78
C TYR A 168 -12.01 -10.28 6.06
N LEU A 169 -12.08 -10.27 4.71
CA LEU A 169 -13.23 -10.75 3.95
C LEU A 169 -12.99 -12.13 3.35
N TYR A 170 -11.87 -12.30 2.65
CA TYR A 170 -11.53 -13.56 1.99
C TYR A 170 -10.72 -14.50 2.89
N GLY A 171 -9.96 -13.97 3.84
CA GLY A 171 -9.16 -14.75 4.78
C GLY A 171 -7.99 -15.47 4.13
N VAL A 172 -7.42 -14.91 3.08
CA VAL A 172 -6.27 -15.46 2.33
C VAL A 172 -4.96 -14.78 2.70
N PHE A 173 -5.01 -13.70 3.46
CA PHE A 173 -3.88 -13.01 4.11
C PHE A 173 -4.05 -13.06 5.63
N PRO A 174 -2.98 -12.81 6.43
CA PRO A 174 -3.17 -12.61 7.86
C PRO A 174 -4.17 -11.46 8.13
N PRO A 175 -5.03 -11.57 9.14
CA PRO A 175 -5.20 -12.63 10.13
C PRO A 175 -6.15 -13.78 9.73
N GLY A 176 -6.49 -13.97 8.47
CA GLY A 176 -7.30 -15.07 7.98
C GLY A 176 -8.79 -15.00 8.34
N ARG A 177 -9.34 -13.80 8.54
CA ARG A 177 -10.74 -13.60 8.92
C ARG A 177 -11.66 -13.63 7.69
N LYS A 178 -12.93 -14.01 7.91
CA LYS A 178 -14.00 -14.02 6.89
C LYS A 178 -15.22 -13.32 7.43
N SER A 179 -15.22 -11.98 7.43
CA SER A 179 -16.28 -11.18 8.07
C SER A 179 -16.39 -9.79 7.45
N LEU A 180 -17.47 -9.53 6.74
CA LEU A 180 -17.74 -8.21 6.14
C LEU A 180 -17.76 -7.07 7.20
N PRO A 181 -18.41 -7.21 8.39
CA PRO A 181 -18.37 -6.14 9.38
C PRO A 181 -16.97 -5.80 9.86
N ARG A 182 -16.08 -6.81 10.03
CA ARG A 182 -14.67 -6.59 10.39
C ARG A 182 -13.91 -5.89 9.26
N THR A 183 -14.11 -6.32 8.01
CA THR A 183 -13.53 -5.67 6.84
C THR A 183 -13.85 -4.17 6.79
N LEU A 184 -15.12 -3.82 6.96
CA LEU A 184 -15.57 -2.43 6.94
C LEU A 184 -15.02 -1.61 8.11
N ARG A 185 -14.88 -2.21 9.28
CA ARG A 185 -14.22 -1.58 10.44
C ARG A 185 -12.75 -1.30 10.15
N VAL A 186 -12.03 -2.30 9.64
CA VAL A 186 -10.60 -2.17 9.29
C VAL A 186 -10.41 -1.13 8.20
N MET A 187 -11.23 -1.09 7.14
CA MET A 187 -11.19 -0.04 6.13
C MET A 187 -11.38 1.35 6.75
N SER A 188 -12.32 1.49 7.68
CA SER A 188 -12.57 2.77 8.35
C SER A 188 -11.40 3.20 9.23
N ASN A 189 -10.79 2.26 9.95
CA ASN A 189 -9.63 2.52 10.81
C ASN A 189 -8.36 2.83 9.99
N LEU A 190 -8.14 2.16 8.85
CA LEU A 190 -7.04 2.47 7.93
C LEU A 190 -7.18 3.87 7.33
N ALA A 191 -8.39 4.26 6.92
CA ALA A 191 -8.63 5.62 6.44
C ALA A 191 -8.40 6.67 7.55
N HIS A 192 -8.82 6.40 8.78
CA HIS A 192 -8.54 7.25 9.93
C HIS A 192 -7.03 7.34 10.21
N ALA A 193 -6.33 6.19 10.21
CA ALA A 193 -4.89 6.14 10.43
C ALA A 193 -4.12 6.95 9.36
N HIS A 194 -4.53 6.87 8.10
CA HIS A 194 -3.94 7.68 7.03
C HIS A 194 -4.15 9.18 7.27
N ILE A 195 -5.39 9.60 7.54
CA ILE A 195 -5.74 11.01 7.72
C ILE A 195 -4.91 11.63 8.85
N THR A 196 -4.87 10.96 10.00
CA THR A 196 -4.11 11.46 11.15
C THR A 196 -2.60 11.36 10.95
N ALA A 197 -2.11 10.36 10.21
CA ALA A 197 -0.70 10.29 9.83
C ALA A 197 -0.32 11.40 8.84
N TYR A 198 -1.20 11.76 7.88
CA TYR A 198 -1.01 12.89 6.99
C TYR A 198 -0.81 14.19 7.77
N GLU A 199 -1.71 14.49 8.70
CA GLU A 199 -1.62 15.68 9.55
C GLU A 199 -0.36 15.68 10.41
N LEU A 200 -0.04 14.55 11.03
CA LEU A 200 1.15 14.40 11.88
C LEU A 200 2.46 14.60 11.10
N ILE A 201 2.59 14.00 9.91
CA ILE A 201 3.79 14.12 9.07
C ILE A 201 3.98 15.59 8.67
N HIS A 202 2.93 16.27 8.22
CA HIS A 202 3.00 17.69 7.86
C HIS A 202 3.33 18.58 9.09
N ALA A 203 2.81 18.28 10.26
CA ALA A 203 3.14 19.00 11.49
C ALA A 203 4.61 18.82 11.88
N LEU A 204 5.12 17.58 11.86
CA LEU A 204 6.52 17.29 12.21
C LEU A 204 7.51 17.83 11.17
N ARG A 205 7.06 17.98 9.94
CA ARG A 205 7.85 18.44 8.79
C ARG A 205 7.55 19.89 8.39
N ALA A 206 6.93 20.67 9.29
CA ALA A 206 6.55 22.04 8.98
C ALA A 206 7.73 22.87 8.42
N GLY A 207 7.49 23.56 7.29
CA GLY A 207 8.53 24.34 6.59
C GLY A 207 9.56 23.54 5.81
N LYS A 208 9.42 22.22 5.68
CA LYS A 208 10.29 21.34 4.88
C LYS A 208 9.52 20.80 3.68
N PRO A 209 10.17 20.56 2.54
CA PRO A 209 9.55 19.86 1.42
C PRO A 209 8.97 18.52 1.90
N THR A 210 7.67 18.34 1.71
CA THR A 210 6.97 17.17 2.21
C THR A 210 5.77 16.88 1.32
N ARG A 211 5.67 15.65 0.83
CA ARG A 211 4.50 15.14 0.12
C ARG A 211 4.08 13.82 0.73
N VAL A 212 2.81 13.75 1.10
CA VAL A 212 2.23 12.58 1.75
C VAL A 212 1.13 12.03 0.88
N ALA A 213 1.21 10.75 0.59
CA ALA A 213 0.24 9.98 -0.18
C ALA A 213 -0.07 8.66 0.52
N PHE A 214 -0.98 7.92 -0.04
CA PHE A 214 -1.16 6.47 0.16
C PHE A 214 -1.11 5.79 -1.21
N ALA A 215 -0.88 4.50 -1.27
CA ALA A 215 -0.97 3.72 -2.50
C ALA A 215 -2.25 2.88 -2.45
N ILE A 216 -3.09 2.99 -3.47
CA ILE A 216 -4.35 2.25 -3.56
C ILE A 216 -4.31 1.26 -4.72
N HIS A 217 -4.73 0.01 -4.47
CA HIS A 217 -4.96 -0.95 -5.54
C HIS A 217 -6.23 -0.57 -6.29
N LEU A 218 -6.07 -0.22 -7.54
CA LEU A 218 -7.18 0.13 -8.42
C LEU A 218 -7.36 -0.92 -9.51
N ARG A 219 -8.60 -1.26 -9.76
CA ARG A 219 -9.02 -2.13 -10.87
C ARG A 219 -10.05 -1.42 -11.72
N VAL A 220 -10.12 -1.81 -12.97
CA VAL A 220 -11.25 -1.45 -13.85
C VAL A 220 -12.34 -2.49 -13.65
N PHE A 221 -13.55 -2.08 -13.29
CA PHE A 221 -14.71 -2.96 -13.16
C PHE A 221 -15.63 -2.79 -14.38
N ASP A 222 -15.48 -3.70 -15.35
CA ASP A 222 -16.29 -3.67 -16.59
C ASP A 222 -17.48 -4.63 -16.48
N PRO A 223 -18.72 -4.17 -16.76
CA PRO A 223 -19.87 -5.06 -16.83
C PRO A 223 -19.73 -6.03 -17.99
N ALA A 224 -19.89 -7.33 -17.75
CA ALA A 224 -19.79 -8.37 -18.78
C ALA A 224 -20.76 -8.16 -19.95
N ASN A 225 -21.90 -7.56 -19.69
CA ASN A 225 -22.81 -7.07 -20.71
C ASN A 225 -23.22 -5.62 -20.37
N PRO A 226 -22.69 -4.62 -21.09
CA PRO A 226 -23.01 -3.22 -20.85
C PRO A 226 -24.50 -2.86 -21.05
N ALA A 227 -25.26 -3.64 -21.83
CA ALA A 227 -26.69 -3.43 -21.99
C ALA A 227 -27.51 -3.98 -20.78
N ASN A 228 -26.93 -4.93 -20.00
CA ASN A 228 -27.61 -5.53 -18.85
C ASN A 228 -27.51 -4.58 -17.63
N PRO A 229 -28.64 -4.06 -17.10
CA PRO A 229 -28.63 -3.16 -15.95
C PRO A 229 -28.10 -3.82 -14.67
N VAL A 230 -28.27 -5.14 -14.48
CA VAL A 230 -27.76 -5.88 -13.33
C VAL A 230 -26.22 -5.93 -13.36
N HIS A 231 -25.63 -6.22 -14.52
CA HIS A 231 -24.16 -6.25 -14.65
C HIS A 231 -23.55 -4.86 -14.38
N ARG A 232 -24.20 -3.79 -14.88
CA ARG A 232 -23.77 -2.41 -14.60
C ARG A 232 -23.87 -2.06 -13.11
N ALA A 233 -24.98 -2.45 -12.48
CA ALA A 233 -25.18 -2.20 -11.04
C ALA A 233 -24.13 -2.96 -10.18
N LEU A 234 -23.86 -4.22 -10.50
CA LEU A 234 -22.86 -5.03 -9.83
C LEU A 234 -21.44 -4.46 -10.01
N ALA A 235 -21.07 -4.05 -11.23
CA ALA A 235 -19.77 -3.46 -11.51
C ALA A 235 -19.55 -2.16 -10.68
N ARG A 236 -20.55 -1.28 -10.64
CA ARG A 236 -20.51 -0.05 -9.84
C ARG A 236 -20.44 -0.34 -8.33
N ALA A 237 -21.20 -1.32 -7.86
CA ALA A 237 -21.21 -1.69 -6.45
C ALA A 237 -19.86 -2.29 -6.02
N GLN A 238 -19.26 -3.16 -6.84
CA GLN A 238 -17.95 -3.74 -6.56
C GLN A 238 -16.85 -2.68 -6.61
N GLU A 239 -16.85 -1.79 -7.63
CA GLU A 239 -15.91 -0.65 -7.69
C GLU A 239 -16.01 0.20 -6.43
N PHE A 240 -17.23 0.57 -6.04
CA PHE A 240 -17.44 1.41 -4.85
C PHE A 240 -16.97 0.73 -3.56
N LEU A 241 -17.34 -0.53 -3.35
CA LEU A 241 -17.03 -1.27 -2.12
C LEU A 241 -15.56 -1.63 -2.01
N PHE A 242 -14.90 -1.98 -3.13
CA PHE A 242 -13.51 -2.39 -3.12
C PHE A 242 -12.56 -1.20 -3.02
N GLN A 243 -12.78 -0.16 -3.82
CA GLN A 243 -11.84 0.96 -3.95
C GLN A 243 -12.45 2.34 -3.72
N GLY A 244 -13.66 2.61 -4.20
CA GLY A 244 -14.23 3.95 -4.22
C GLY A 244 -14.46 4.54 -2.84
N ALA A 245 -15.09 3.79 -1.92
CA ALA A 245 -15.45 4.28 -0.60
C ALA A 245 -14.22 4.61 0.27
N ILE A 246 -13.22 3.71 0.28
CA ILE A 246 -12.02 3.91 1.08
C ILE A 246 -11.12 5.01 0.49
N THR A 247 -10.98 5.08 -0.84
CA THR A 247 -10.20 6.14 -1.48
C THR A 247 -10.81 7.52 -1.20
N GLU A 248 -12.13 7.66 -1.30
CA GLU A 248 -12.82 8.91 -0.96
C GLU A 248 -12.61 9.28 0.50
N ALA A 249 -12.74 8.32 1.43
CA ALA A 249 -12.51 8.55 2.85
C ALA A 249 -11.08 9.03 3.13
N MET A 250 -10.07 8.37 2.56
CA MET A 250 -8.65 8.73 2.74
C MET A 250 -8.33 10.10 2.12
N CYS A 251 -8.84 10.40 0.93
CA CYS A 251 -8.58 11.68 0.28
C CYS A 251 -9.28 12.86 0.97
N THR A 252 -10.49 12.65 1.47
CA THR A 252 -11.38 13.79 1.80
C THR A 252 -11.94 13.79 3.22
N GLY A 253 -11.71 12.74 4.01
CA GLY A 253 -12.36 12.56 5.31
C GLY A 253 -13.86 12.28 5.21
N ARG A 254 -14.41 12.08 4.00
CA ARG A 254 -15.81 11.77 3.75
C ARG A 254 -16.03 10.27 3.73
N PHE A 255 -16.56 9.74 4.81
CA PHE A 255 -16.88 8.31 4.93
C PHE A 255 -18.30 8.05 4.44
N ARG A 256 -18.45 7.43 3.28
CA ARG A 256 -19.76 6.97 2.79
C ARG A 256 -20.09 5.59 3.35
N ARG A 257 -21.38 5.37 3.67
CA ARG A 257 -21.82 4.01 4.02
C ARG A 257 -21.44 3.02 2.93
N PRO A 258 -20.95 1.81 3.30
CA PRO A 258 -21.03 1.21 4.62
C PRO A 258 -19.86 1.55 5.57
N LEU A 259 -18.89 2.40 5.20
CA LEU A 259 -17.82 2.82 6.09
C LEU A 259 -18.36 3.71 7.22
N HIS A 260 -17.76 3.57 8.40
CA HIS A 260 -18.08 4.37 9.58
C HIS A 260 -17.07 5.51 9.72
N ARG A 261 -17.57 6.74 9.85
CA ARG A 261 -16.73 7.92 10.10
C ARG A 261 -16.38 8.01 11.59
N PRO A 262 -15.09 8.02 11.94
CA PRO A 262 -14.67 8.32 13.31
C PRO A 262 -15.00 9.77 13.69
N ALA A 263 -15.39 10.00 14.95
CA ALA A 263 -15.83 11.32 15.42
C ALA A 263 -14.73 12.40 15.29
N ALA A 264 -13.47 11.99 15.42
CA ALA A 264 -12.30 12.88 15.31
C ALA A 264 -11.96 13.31 13.88
N VAL A 265 -12.52 12.66 12.86
CA VAL A 265 -12.20 12.98 11.46
C VAL A 265 -13.13 14.05 10.92
N HIS A 266 -12.55 15.08 10.32
CA HIS A 266 -13.25 16.14 9.60
C HIS A 266 -13.13 15.97 8.09
N GLU A 267 -14.00 16.63 7.31
CA GLU A 267 -13.82 16.72 5.86
C GLU A 267 -12.69 17.71 5.56
N GLY A 268 -11.81 17.35 4.63
CA GLY A 268 -10.63 18.12 4.27
C GLY A 268 -9.91 17.53 3.08
N ARG A 269 -8.67 17.93 2.85
CA ARG A 269 -7.78 17.35 1.86
C ARG A 269 -6.62 16.68 2.59
N TYR A 270 -6.45 15.37 2.41
CA TYR A 270 -5.49 14.54 3.11
C TYR A 270 -4.56 13.78 2.15
N TYR A 271 -4.16 14.43 1.06
CA TYR A 271 -3.25 13.89 0.06
C TYR A 271 -2.51 15.02 -0.66
N ASP A 272 -1.22 14.84 -0.94
CA ASP A 272 -0.44 15.71 -1.82
C ASP A 272 -0.24 15.06 -3.19
N ALA A 273 -0.30 13.73 -3.23
CA ALA A 273 -0.35 12.89 -4.41
C ALA A 273 -1.24 11.68 -4.16
N VAL A 274 -1.66 11.00 -5.20
CA VAL A 274 -2.38 9.70 -5.09
C VAL A 274 -1.53 8.62 -5.72
N GLY A 275 -1.14 7.62 -4.93
CA GLY A 275 -0.44 6.43 -5.39
C GLY A 275 -1.40 5.42 -6.01
N ILE A 276 -1.08 4.92 -7.19
CA ILE A 276 -1.85 3.90 -7.91
C ILE A 276 -1.02 2.64 -8.06
N ASN A 277 -1.55 1.53 -7.55
CA ASN A 277 -1.12 0.18 -7.89
C ASN A 277 -2.15 -0.40 -8.86
N TYR A 278 -1.71 -0.75 -10.08
CA TYR A 278 -2.59 -1.26 -11.11
C TYR A 278 -2.01 -2.51 -11.76
N TYR A 279 -2.82 -3.57 -11.86
CA TYR A 279 -2.40 -4.84 -12.45
C TYR A 279 -3.38 -5.39 -13.48
N SER A 280 -4.69 -5.20 -13.26
CA SER A 280 -5.69 -5.91 -14.03
C SER A 280 -7.06 -5.22 -14.00
N ARG A 281 -8.04 -5.82 -14.72
CA ARG A 281 -9.46 -5.50 -14.60
C ARG A 281 -10.29 -6.68 -14.10
N SER A 282 -11.50 -6.38 -13.65
CA SER A 282 -12.53 -7.36 -13.31
C SER A 282 -13.65 -7.32 -14.37
N TRP A 283 -13.98 -8.47 -14.94
CA TRP A 283 -15.10 -8.66 -15.85
C TRP A 283 -16.32 -9.12 -15.05
N VAL A 284 -17.28 -8.22 -14.86
CA VAL A 284 -18.32 -8.38 -13.83
C VAL A 284 -19.63 -8.91 -14.43
N SER A 285 -19.95 -10.18 -14.18
CA SER A 285 -21.27 -10.78 -14.42
C SER A 285 -21.96 -11.25 -13.14
N LYS A 286 -21.18 -11.37 -12.06
CA LYS A 286 -21.59 -11.79 -10.71
C LYS A 286 -20.72 -11.09 -9.67
N ILE A 287 -20.95 -11.36 -8.40
CA ILE A 287 -20.07 -10.90 -7.32
C ILE A 287 -18.76 -11.71 -7.38
N GLY A 288 -17.63 -11.01 -7.33
CA GLY A 288 -16.27 -11.57 -7.36
C GLY A 288 -15.47 -11.17 -8.58
N ASP A 289 -14.23 -11.66 -8.61
CA ASP A 289 -13.29 -11.39 -9.68
C ASP A 289 -13.47 -12.35 -10.86
N GLY A 290 -13.12 -11.88 -12.04
CA GLY A 290 -13.09 -12.70 -13.25
C GLY A 290 -12.36 -11.99 -14.36
N ALA A 291 -11.60 -12.76 -15.15
CA ALA A 291 -11.09 -12.31 -16.44
C ALA A 291 -12.18 -12.41 -17.51
N ARG A 292 -12.07 -11.59 -18.55
CA ARG A 292 -12.94 -11.71 -19.72
C ARG A 292 -12.70 -13.07 -20.39
N PRO A 293 -13.76 -13.80 -20.78
CA PRO A 293 -13.59 -15.07 -21.50
C PRO A 293 -12.72 -14.91 -22.75
N GLY A 294 -11.69 -15.75 -22.87
CA GLY A 294 -10.73 -15.74 -23.99
C GLY A 294 -9.70 -14.60 -23.94
N ALA A 295 -9.64 -13.81 -22.88
CA ALA A 295 -8.57 -12.85 -22.69
C ALA A 295 -7.25 -13.54 -22.30
N GLN A 296 -6.13 -12.93 -22.64
CA GLN A 296 -4.83 -13.34 -22.14
C GLN A 296 -4.76 -13.06 -20.64
N VAL A 297 -4.30 -14.05 -19.89
CA VAL A 297 -4.12 -13.95 -18.44
C VAL A 297 -2.66 -14.26 -18.06
N ASN A 298 -2.23 -13.72 -16.93
CA ASN A 298 -0.93 -14.03 -16.32
C ASN A 298 -1.02 -15.29 -15.43
N ASP A 299 0.09 -15.67 -14.78
CA ASP A 299 0.18 -16.87 -13.93
C ASP A 299 -0.78 -16.84 -12.71
N LEU A 300 -1.23 -15.66 -12.30
CA LEU A 300 -2.26 -15.49 -11.26
C LEU A 300 -3.70 -15.61 -11.81
N GLY A 301 -3.89 -15.83 -13.13
CA GLY A 301 -5.19 -15.84 -13.77
C GLY A 301 -5.81 -14.44 -13.95
N TRP A 302 -5.03 -13.38 -13.80
CA TRP A 302 -5.49 -12.02 -14.00
C TRP A 302 -5.38 -11.61 -15.46
N GLU A 303 -6.41 -10.92 -15.97
CA GLU A 303 -6.39 -10.44 -17.34
C GLU A 303 -5.26 -9.40 -17.54
N ILE A 304 -4.45 -9.60 -18.59
CA ILE A 304 -3.46 -8.62 -19.04
C ILE A 304 -4.19 -7.51 -19.78
N TYR A 305 -4.32 -6.34 -19.12
CA TYR A 305 -5.11 -5.21 -19.62
C TYR A 305 -4.38 -3.88 -19.40
N PRO A 306 -3.33 -3.56 -20.19
CA PRO A 306 -2.50 -2.38 -19.96
C PRO A 306 -3.23 -1.04 -20.12
N GLU A 307 -4.27 -0.96 -20.98
CA GLU A 307 -5.09 0.24 -21.17
C GLU A 307 -5.83 0.67 -19.88
N GLY A 308 -5.97 -0.26 -18.95
CA GLY A 308 -6.62 -0.02 -17.67
C GLY A 308 -5.87 1.00 -16.82
N LEU A 309 -4.53 1.06 -16.91
CA LEU A 309 -3.74 2.05 -16.17
C LEU A 309 -4.18 3.48 -16.50
N ALA A 310 -4.35 3.78 -17.80
CA ALA A 310 -4.83 5.10 -18.21
C ALA A 310 -6.29 5.37 -17.77
N ARG A 311 -7.13 4.32 -17.65
CA ARG A 311 -8.52 4.43 -17.18
C ARG A 311 -8.58 4.75 -15.69
N VAL A 312 -7.81 4.03 -14.86
CA VAL A 312 -7.77 4.30 -13.41
C VAL A 312 -7.05 5.62 -13.11
N GLY A 313 -6.04 5.98 -13.89
CA GLY A 313 -5.39 7.30 -13.78
C GLY A 313 -6.37 8.45 -14.01
N ARG A 314 -7.20 8.38 -15.06
CA ARG A 314 -8.28 9.36 -15.29
C ARG A 314 -9.32 9.32 -14.16
N TRP A 315 -9.72 8.14 -13.70
CA TRP A 315 -10.67 7.98 -12.61
C TRP A 315 -10.22 8.71 -11.33
N VAL A 316 -8.91 8.69 -11.03
CA VAL A 316 -8.30 9.44 -9.91
C VAL A 316 -8.26 10.92 -10.22
N ALA A 317 -7.70 11.32 -11.38
CA ALA A 317 -7.50 12.72 -11.76
C ALA A 317 -8.81 13.54 -11.76
N ASP A 318 -9.90 12.92 -12.24
CA ASP A 318 -11.22 13.57 -12.31
C ASP A 318 -11.84 13.80 -10.92
N ARG A 319 -11.41 13.06 -9.88
CA ARG A 319 -12.00 13.10 -8.53
C ARG A 319 -11.13 13.82 -7.51
N TRP A 320 -9.84 13.61 -7.60
CA TRP A 320 -8.85 14.12 -6.63
C TRP A 320 -7.66 14.74 -7.36
N PRO A 321 -7.80 15.96 -7.87
CA PRO A 321 -6.74 16.63 -8.64
C PRO A 321 -5.46 16.80 -7.80
N ALA A 322 -4.43 16.03 -8.19
CA ALA A 322 -3.07 16.05 -7.60
C ALA A 322 -2.11 15.31 -8.53
N PRO A 323 -0.80 15.37 -8.31
CA PRO A 323 0.14 14.46 -8.93
C PRO A 323 -0.26 13.00 -8.69
N ILE A 324 -0.15 12.19 -9.72
CA ILE A 324 -0.39 10.74 -9.65
C ILE A 324 0.97 10.05 -9.63
N TRP A 325 1.15 9.17 -8.66
CA TRP A 325 2.29 8.26 -8.61
C TRP A 325 1.83 6.86 -9.02
N ILE A 326 2.41 6.31 -10.07
CA ILE A 326 2.24 4.89 -10.36
C ILE A 326 3.21 4.16 -9.44
N THR A 327 2.69 3.71 -8.31
CA THR A 327 3.48 3.13 -7.23
C THR A 327 3.75 1.65 -7.44
N GLU A 328 2.91 0.97 -8.22
CA GLU A 328 3.15 -0.39 -8.67
C GLU A 328 2.42 -0.64 -9.99
N ASN A 329 3.10 -1.31 -10.92
CA ASN A 329 2.52 -1.83 -12.15
C ASN A 329 3.39 -2.99 -12.66
N GLY A 330 2.76 -4.03 -13.18
CA GLY A 330 3.46 -5.20 -13.68
C GLY A 330 2.54 -6.36 -13.99
N THR A 331 3.13 -7.51 -14.29
CA THR A 331 2.43 -8.78 -14.51
C THR A 331 3.22 -9.89 -13.83
N ALA A 332 2.54 -10.97 -13.44
CA ALA A 332 3.16 -12.18 -12.92
C ALA A 332 3.37 -13.17 -14.08
N ASP A 333 4.64 -13.44 -14.43
CA ASP A 333 5.07 -14.34 -15.52
C ASP A 333 5.92 -15.48 -14.97
#